data_7fa0effa5296dda67ca1e6bc8f019d96
#
_entry.id   7fa0effa5296dda67ca1e6bc8f019d96
#
_cell.length_a   1.000
_cell.length_b   1.000
_cell.length_c   1.000
_cell.angle_alpha   90.00
_cell.angle_beta   90.00
_cell.angle_gamma   90.00
#
_symmetry.space_group_name_H-M   'P 1'
#
loop_
_entity.id
_entity.type
_entity.pdbx_description
1 polymer ?
#
loop_
_entity_poly.entity_id
_entity_poly.type
_entity_poly.pdbx_seq_one_letter_code
_entity_poly.pdbx_strand_id
1 'polypeptide(L)'
;MKFLFSTINLRRMLKIGILALFVLLNILNLPAGWADNGDYNRITQWFSSGPAFLPENFPPAGTPAWDRRFYSEWVPFWKLDFPLASGMFNSALLLWAPGILINKLLYSGSVLWAPLASLGVRLVLLALLWRLLNGLEHGPRPVLHMLTLALPLVLLFGTRDVAAFYNSFYQEAGTLVFLPLLLLVVGWGCTRPRDAWFYAAYAAAVLLLVTSKTAAFYWAPLALAFVLPLHKVLRQPRIYLPLAVGLVAVPLAAGLMLTHVPNIGPNRAYNALFGGVLQLSEAPQQRLTELGLAQSERCLALDWYNGGADCSRPDWDKISYSAVVRVLLAEPQIVLKQAQFMADRSQNLSLSFGQYAFGDDYPRRADRLNLWSRLKANIFPRGGWLAVSLLLLGAGIAATWKQPGLAGSLARVGLLCLLALVIDGYVEILGDGQRDLLKHLFIPNVLFDLALLAVFNALLARGAAAFGRKTPG
;
A
#
# COMPACT_ATOMS: atom_id res chain seq x y z
N MET A 1 -10.47 11.83 -44.01
CA MET A 1 -10.30 10.38 -43.90
C MET A 1 -8.88 9.95 -43.49
N LYS A 2 -7.80 10.32 -44.18
CA LYS A 2 -6.40 9.96 -43.80
C LYS A 2 -6.01 10.40 -42.38
N PHE A 3 -6.46 11.56 -41.89
CA PHE A 3 -6.15 12.06 -40.54
C PHE A 3 -6.84 11.26 -39.44
N LEU A 4 -8.07 10.81 -39.66
CA LEU A 4 -8.80 9.92 -38.70
C LEU A 4 -8.16 8.52 -38.57
N PHE A 5 -7.71 7.94 -39.69
CA PHE A 5 -6.99 6.66 -39.68
C PHE A 5 -5.65 6.76 -38.96
N SER A 6 -4.92 7.88 -39.07
CA SER A 6 -3.66 8.09 -38.36
C SER A 6 -3.83 8.22 -36.85
N THR A 7 -4.90 8.89 -36.39
CA THR A 7 -5.18 9.07 -34.94
C THR A 7 -5.66 7.80 -34.25
N ILE A 8 -6.45 6.95 -34.94
CA ILE A 8 -6.87 5.64 -34.42
C ILE A 8 -5.65 4.72 -34.29
N ASN A 9 -4.76 4.71 -35.29
CA ASN A 9 -3.54 3.93 -35.22
C ASN A 9 -2.62 4.40 -34.08
N LEU A 10 -2.44 5.70 -33.90
CA LEU A 10 -1.62 6.26 -32.81
C LEU A 10 -2.13 5.84 -31.41
N ARG A 11 -3.46 5.88 -31.17
CA ARG A 11 -4.04 5.45 -29.88
C ARG A 11 -3.76 3.98 -29.60
N ARG A 12 -3.97 3.11 -30.58
CA ARG A 12 -3.71 1.67 -30.45
C ARG A 12 -2.22 1.39 -30.25
N MET A 13 -1.35 2.03 -31.02
CA MET A 13 0.09 1.89 -30.86
C MET A 13 0.56 2.34 -29.47
N LEU A 14 0.07 3.48 -28.98
CA LEU A 14 0.41 3.98 -27.65
C LEU A 14 -0.08 3.01 -26.56
N LYS A 15 -1.30 2.50 -26.68
CA LYS A 15 -1.84 1.50 -25.75
C LYS A 15 -0.97 0.25 -25.70
N ILE A 16 -0.61 -0.31 -26.86
CA ILE A 16 0.26 -1.49 -26.97
C ILE A 16 1.64 -1.17 -26.40
N GLY A 17 2.20 -0.01 -26.71
CA GLY A 17 3.50 0.43 -26.21
C GLY A 17 3.54 0.55 -24.67
N ILE A 18 2.49 1.11 -24.08
CA ILE A 18 2.35 1.23 -22.62
C ILE A 18 2.25 -0.16 -21.95
N LEU A 19 1.46 -1.08 -22.52
CA LEU A 19 1.37 -2.46 -22.03
C LEU A 19 2.70 -3.21 -22.17
N ALA A 20 3.36 -3.07 -23.33
CA ALA A 20 4.66 -3.69 -23.57
C ALA A 20 5.73 -3.15 -22.60
N LEU A 21 5.73 -1.84 -22.33
CA LEU A 21 6.62 -1.24 -21.34
C LEU A 21 6.35 -1.78 -19.93
N PHE A 22 5.09 -1.93 -19.52
CA PHE A 22 4.75 -2.53 -18.24
C PHE A 22 5.29 -3.96 -18.13
N VAL A 23 5.06 -4.78 -19.15
CA VAL A 23 5.58 -6.17 -19.21
C VAL A 23 7.10 -6.17 -19.16
N LEU A 24 7.77 -5.33 -19.95
CA LEU A 24 9.22 -5.24 -19.99
C LEU A 24 9.81 -4.87 -18.61
N LEU A 25 9.28 -3.81 -17.97
CA LEU A 25 9.75 -3.41 -16.64
C LEU A 25 9.57 -4.53 -15.61
N ASN A 26 8.44 -5.24 -15.66
CA ASN A 26 8.18 -6.34 -14.75
C ASN A 26 9.10 -7.55 -15.02
N ILE A 27 9.44 -7.85 -16.27
CA ILE A 27 10.41 -8.91 -16.63
C ILE A 27 11.81 -8.53 -16.12
N LEU A 28 12.25 -7.29 -16.34
CA LEU A 28 13.54 -6.79 -15.88
C LEU A 28 13.67 -6.78 -14.35
N ASN A 29 12.54 -6.68 -13.64
CA ASN A 29 12.48 -6.71 -12.19
C ASN A 29 12.14 -8.09 -11.59
N LEU A 30 12.04 -9.16 -12.39
CA LEU A 30 11.82 -10.52 -11.88
C LEU A 30 12.89 -10.97 -10.87
N PRO A 31 14.19 -10.69 -11.07
CA PRO A 31 15.21 -11.08 -10.09
C PRO A 31 15.27 -10.15 -8.87
N ALA A 32 14.50 -9.06 -8.85
CA ALA A 32 14.48 -8.17 -7.70
C ALA A 32 13.69 -8.80 -6.56
N GLY A 33 14.35 -9.01 -5.45
CA GLY A 33 13.71 -9.41 -4.20
C GLY A 33 13.78 -8.31 -3.16
N TRP A 34 13.08 -8.52 -2.06
CA TRP A 34 13.12 -7.65 -0.90
C TRP A 34 12.80 -8.46 0.34
N ALA A 35 13.61 -8.32 1.37
CA ALA A 35 13.38 -8.93 2.66
C ALA A 35 13.76 -7.93 3.74
N ASP A 36 13.05 -7.95 4.84
CA ASP A 36 13.36 -7.13 5.99
C ASP A 36 13.23 -7.95 7.29
N ASN A 37 12.22 -7.71 8.08
CA ASN A 37 11.99 -8.30 9.39
C ASN A 37 11.21 -9.63 9.37
N GLY A 38 11.08 -10.31 8.25
CA GLY A 38 10.39 -11.59 8.13
C GLY A 38 8.88 -11.53 7.96
N ASP A 39 8.30 -10.36 7.68
CA ASP A 39 6.85 -10.20 7.47
C ASP A 39 6.30 -11.05 6.31
N TYR A 40 7.15 -11.45 5.36
CA TYR A 40 6.80 -12.37 4.30
C TYR A 40 6.31 -13.74 4.84
N ASN A 41 6.72 -14.15 6.04
CA ASN A 41 6.27 -15.40 6.67
C ASN A 41 4.76 -15.46 6.85
N ARG A 42 4.09 -14.33 7.00
CA ARG A 42 2.62 -14.26 7.10
C ARG A 42 1.90 -14.81 5.86
N ILE A 43 2.59 -14.81 4.73
CA ILE A 43 2.08 -15.36 3.47
C ILE A 43 2.70 -16.73 3.18
N THR A 44 4.04 -16.86 3.30
CA THR A 44 4.73 -18.08 2.89
C THR A 44 4.31 -19.31 3.69
N GLN A 45 4.01 -19.17 4.98
CA GLN A 45 3.55 -20.27 5.83
C GLN A 45 2.27 -21.01 5.36
N TRP A 46 1.53 -20.43 4.39
CA TRP A 46 0.37 -21.09 3.80
C TRP A 46 0.74 -22.18 2.79
N PHE A 47 1.89 -22.03 2.13
CA PHE A 47 2.31 -22.93 1.05
C PHE A 47 3.71 -23.51 1.23
N SER A 48 4.47 -23.04 2.22
CA SER A 48 5.86 -23.44 2.43
C SER A 48 6.21 -23.55 3.91
N SER A 49 6.91 -24.62 4.27
CA SER A 49 7.53 -24.81 5.59
C SER A 49 8.88 -24.08 5.74
N GLY A 50 9.44 -23.55 4.64
CA GLY A 50 10.71 -22.83 4.65
C GLY A 50 11.44 -22.82 3.31
N PRO A 51 12.66 -22.29 3.29
CA PRO A 51 13.53 -22.30 2.11
C PRO A 51 13.76 -23.70 1.56
N ALA A 52 13.78 -23.82 0.21
CA ALA A 52 14.17 -25.07 -0.45
C ALA A 52 15.68 -25.25 -0.48
N PHE A 53 16.41 -24.11 -0.66
CA PHE A 53 17.86 -24.07 -0.75
C PHE A 53 18.39 -22.95 0.12
N LEU A 54 19.43 -23.25 0.88
CA LEU A 54 20.22 -22.29 1.64
C LEU A 54 21.69 -22.44 1.22
N PRO A 55 22.49 -21.35 1.21
CA PRO A 55 23.93 -21.44 1.00
C PRO A 55 24.61 -22.37 2.01
N GLU A 56 25.69 -23.05 1.58
CA GLU A 56 26.44 -23.97 2.46
C GLU A 56 26.97 -23.27 3.73
N ASN A 57 27.31 -21.99 3.63
CA ASN A 57 27.80 -21.17 4.74
C ASN A 57 26.66 -20.53 5.55
N PHE A 58 25.41 -20.96 5.37
CA PHE A 58 24.29 -20.43 6.14
C PHE A 58 24.38 -20.90 7.59
N PRO A 59 24.17 -20.03 8.60
CA PRO A 59 24.24 -20.41 10.00
C PRO A 59 23.24 -21.54 10.33
N PRO A 60 23.54 -22.39 11.32
CA PRO A 60 22.62 -23.43 11.76
C PRO A 60 21.26 -22.86 12.21
N ALA A 61 20.17 -23.53 11.84
CA ALA A 61 18.81 -23.14 12.22
C ALA A 61 18.66 -23.01 13.76
N GLY A 62 17.91 -22.00 14.18
CA GLY A 62 17.69 -21.70 15.59
C GLY A 62 18.82 -20.94 16.29
N THR A 63 19.83 -20.50 15.56
CA THR A 63 20.87 -19.61 16.12
C THR A 63 20.52 -18.13 15.86
N PRO A 64 20.94 -17.19 16.71
CA PRO A 64 20.72 -15.74 16.46
C PRO A 64 21.34 -15.25 15.15
N ALA A 65 22.40 -15.90 14.67
CA ALA A 65 23.01 -15.60 13.39
C ALA A 65 22.13 -16.07 12.21
N TRP A 66 21.49 -17.25 12.35
CA TRP A 66 20.50 -17.76 11.40
C TRP A 66 19.30 -16.81 11.31
N ASP A 67 18.72 -16.42 12.44
CA ASP A 67 17.57 -15.52 12.48
C ASP A 67 17.87 -14.19 11.79
N ARG A 68 19.03 -13.58 12.10
CA ARG A 68 19.42 -12.32 11.44
C ARG A 68 19.53 -12.44 9.94
N ARG A 69 20.13 -13.50 9.41
CA ARG A 69 20.25 -13.73 7.96
C ARG A 69 18.92 -14.09 7.33
N PHE A 70 18.20 -15.03 7.92
CA PHE A 70 16.94 -15.54 7.40
C PHE A 70 15.86 -14.44 7.26
N TYR A 71 15.78 -13.55 8.26
CA TYR A 71 14.81 -12.47 8.25
C TYR A 71 15.28 -11.20 7.53
N SER A 72 16.53 -11.12 7.12
CA SER A 72 17.08 -9.96 6.41
C SER A 72 17.46 -10.21 4.96
N GLU A 73 17.51 -11.48 4.50
CA GLU A 73 17.90 -11.84 3.13
C GLU A 73 16.70 -12.39 2.36
N TRP A 74 16.59 -11.99 1.08
CA TRP A 74 15.54 -12.50 0.20
C TRP A 74 15.83 -13.93 -0.27
N VAL A 75 14.86 -14.83 -0.08
CA VAL A 75 14.93 -16.22 -0.51
C VAL A 75 14.15 -16.41 -1.80
N PRO A 76 14.80 -16.76 -2.92
CA PRO A 76 14.11 -16.97 -4.20
C PRO A 76 13.42 -18.33 -4.33
N PHE A 77 13.84 -19.34 -3.54
CA PHE A 77 13.34 -20.71 -3.65
C PHE A 77 12.79 -21.22 -2.34
N TRP A 78 11.54 -21.67 -2.36
CA TRP A 78 10.79 -22.14 -1.20
C TRP A 78 10.36 -23.60 -1.40
N LYS A 79 10.21 -24.35 -0.32
CA LYS A 79 9.56 -25.65 -0.38
C LYS A 79 8.09 -25.45 -0.73
N LEU A 80 7.51 -26.35 -1.51
CA LEU A 80 6.08 -26.29 -1.86
C LEU A 80 5.40 -27.52 -1.24
N ASP A 81 5.12 -27.45 0.04
CA ASP A 81 4.64 -28.57 0.87
C ASP A 81 3.30 -28.30 1.59
N PHE A 82 2.74 -27.09 1.45
CA PHE A 82 1.43 -26.69 1.98
C PHE A 82 1.20 -27.09 3.45
N PRO A 83 2.04 -26.66 4.39
CA PRO A 83 1.90 -27.01 5.78
C PRO A 83 0.60 -26.50 6.40
N LEU A 84 -0.07 -25.50 5.79
CA LEU A 84 -1.29 -24.83 6.26
C LEU A 84 -1.21 -24.41 7.74
N ALA A 85 -0.02 -24.08 8.17
CA ALA A 85 0.37 -24.05 9.58
C ALA A 85 -0.04 -22.77 10.31
N SER A 86 -0.79 -21.86 9.70
CA SER A 86 -1.10 -20.64 10.42
C SER A 86 -2.49 -20.12 10.23
N GLY A 87 -2.96 -19.49 11.29
CA GLY A 87 -4.30 -18.99 11.41
C GLY A 87 -4.61 -17.64 10.73
N MET A 88 -3.67 -17.00 10.03
CA MET A 88 -3.94 -15.68 9.45
C MET A 88 -4.31 -15.77 7.97
N PHE A 89 -5.61 -15.84 7.66
CA PHE A 89 -6.05 -15.63 6.28
C PHE A 89 -5.72 -14.20 5.84
N ASN A 90 -5.13 -14.10 4.65
CA ASN A 90 -4.79 -12.83 4.02
C ASN A 90 -5.20 -12.88 2.54
N SER A 91 -5.99 -11.92 2.08
CA SER A 91 -6.44 -11.88 0.69
C SER A 91 -5.31 -11.71 -0.31
N ALA A 92 -4.16 -11.18 0.09
CA ALA A 92 -2.99 -11.10 -0.76
C ALA A 92 -2.54 -12.49 -1.25
N LEU A 93 -2.79 -13.57 -0.48
CA LEU A 93 -2.51 -14.94 -0.91
C LEU A 93 -3.17 -15.28 -2.26
N LEU A 94 -4.35 -14.76 -2.53
CA LEU A 94 -5.07 -14.96 -3.79
C LEU A 94 -4.28 -14.44 -5.00
N LEU A 95 -3.40 -13.48 -4.81
CA LEU A 95 -2.59 -12.91 -5.88
C LEU A 95 -1.45 -13.84 -6.30
N TRP A 96 -0.91 -14.62 -5.36
CA TRP A 96 0.15 -15.60 -5.68
C TRP A 96 -0.38 -16.96 -6.09
N ALA A 97 -1.61 -17.29 -5.73
CA ALA A 97 -2.19 -18.60 -6.03
C ALA A 97 -2.10 -19.00 -7.53
N PRO A 98 -2.41 -18.12 -8.51
CA PRO A 98 -2.23 -18.44 -9.92
C PRO A 98 -0.78 -18.70 -10.31
N GLY A 99 0.15 -17.90 -9.78
CA GLY A 99 1.58 -18.06 -10.04
C GLY A 99 2.14 -19.32 -9.38
N ILE A 100 1.67 -19.70 -8.20
CA ILE A 100 2.01 -20.97 -7.53
C ILE A 100 1.53 -22.15 -8.38
N LEU A 101 0.31 -22.08 -8.92
CA LEU A 101 -0.22 -23.09 -9.83
C LEU A 101 0.63 -23.21 -11.11
N ILE A 102 0.97 -22.09 -11.72
CA ILE A 102 1.85 -22.04 -12.89
C ILE A 102 3.22 -22.65 -12.56
N ASN A 103 3.79 -22.31 -11.41
CA ASN A 103 5.05 -22.91 -10.95
C ASN A 103 4.96 -24.43 -10.84
N LYS A 104 3.87 -24.92 -10.23
CA LYS A 104 3.65 -26.35 -10.07
C LYS A 104 3.53 -27.09 -11.42
N LEU A 105 2.94 -26.46 -12.41
CA LEU A 105 2.75 -27.05 -13.73
C LEU A 105 3.99 -26.95 -14.64
N LEU A 106 4.74 -25.85 -14.58
CA LEU A 106 5.79 -25.54 -15.54
C LEU A 106 7.22 -25.68 -15.00
N TYR A 107 7.40 -25.63 -13.67
CA TYR A 107 8.73 -25.62 -13.06
C TYR A 107 8.95 -26.81 -12.11
N SER A 108 8.25 -26.84 -10.96
CA SER A 108 8.41 -27.90 -9.96
C SER A 108 7.16 -28.05 -9.09
N GLY A 109 6.81 -29.31 -8.76
CA GLY A 109 5.75 -29.63 -7.83
C GLY A 109 6.15 -29.49 -6.35
N SER A 110 7.45 -29.46 -6.04
CA SER A 110 8.00 -29.46 -4.68
C SER A 110 8.83 -28.22 -4.35
N VAL A 111 9.24 -27.43 -5.35
CA VAL A 111 9.99 -26.20 -5.17
C VAL A 111 9.26 -25.03 -5.83
N LEU A 112 9.02 -23.99 -5.08
CA LEU A 112 8.44 -22.75 -5.56
C LEU A 112 9.56 -21.75 -5.87
N TRP A 113 9.56 -21.22 -7.09
CA TRP A 113 10.39 -20.10 -7.47
C TRP A 113 9.60 -18.80 -7.29
N ALA A 114 9.99 -17.96 -6.34
CA ALA A 114 9.26 -16.74 -5.95
C ALA A 114 8.95 -15.79 -7.12
N PRO A 115 9.88 -15.51 -8.07
CA PRO A 115 9.57 -14.72 -9.26
C PRO A 115 8.42 -15.30 -10.10
N LEU A 116 8.34 -16.63 -10.24
CA LEU A 116 7.28 -17.28 -11.00
C LEU A 116 5.93 -17.20 -10.25
N ALA A 117 5.95 -17.40 -8.92
CA ALA A 117 4.77 -17.20 -8.09
C ALA A 117 4.21 -15.77 -8.21
N SER A 118 5.08 -14.77 -8.33
CA SER A 118 4.70 -13.37 -8.47
C SER A 118 4.03 -13.00 -9.79
N LEU A 119 3.99 -13.90 -10.79
CA LEU A 119 3.27 -13.67 -12.04
C LEU A 119 1.78 -13.41 -11.80
N GLY A 120 1.16 -14.05 -10.81
CA GLY A 120 -0.24 -13.80 -10.47
C GLY A 120 -0.52 -12.33 -10.14
N VAL A 121 0.34 -11.72 -9.31
CA VAL A 121 0.29 -10.29 -8.98
C VAL A 121 0.38 -9.43 -10.24
N ARG A 122 1.34 -9.71 -11.10
CA ARG A 122 1.61 -8.95 -12.33
C ARG A 122 0.49 -9.07 -13.35
N LEU A 123 -0.10 -10.26 -13.48
CA LEU A 123 -1.23 -10.48 -14.39
C LEU A 123 -2.46 -9.68 -13.96
N VAL A 124 -2.75 -9.60 -12.65
CA VAL A 124 -3.84 -8.77 -12.16
C VAL A 124 -3.57 -7.29 -12.43
N LEU A 125 -2.37 -6.80 -12.15
CA LEU A 125 -2.00 -5.40 -12.46
C LEU A 125 -2.07 -5.11 -13.96
N LEU A 126 -1.64 -6.04 -14.81
CA LEU A 126 -1.75 -5.90 -16.27
C LEU A 126 -3.22 -5.82 -16.71
N ALA A 127 -4.09 -6.64 -16.12
CA ALA A 127 -5.52 -6.59 -16.39
C ALA A 127 -6.16 -5.26 -15.96
N LEU A 128 -5.77 -4.73 -14.78
CA LEU A 128 -6.22 -3.41 -14.32
C LEU A 128 -5.73 -2.29 -15.25
N LEU A 129 -4.47 -2.33 -15.67
CA LEU A 129 -3.91 -1.38 -16.63
C LEU A 129 -4.62 -1.47 -17.99
N TRP A 130 -4.85 -2.68 -18.50
CA TRP A 130 -5.63 -2.90 -19.71
C TRP A 130 -7.03 -2.29 -19.60
N ARG A 131 -7.70 -2.48 -18.47
CA ARG A 131 -9.03 -1.93 -18.21
C ARG A 131 -9.03 -0.41 -18.17
N LEU A 132 -8.02 0.20 -17.51
CA LEU A 132 -7.80 1.64 -17.49
C LEU A 132 -7.60 2.21 -18.92
N LEU A 133 -6.68 1.60 -19.68
CA LEU A 133 -6.37 2.03 -21.05
C LEU A 133 -7.58 1.94 -21.98
N ASN A 134 -8.40 0.87 -21.84
CA ASN A 134 -9.67 0.76 -22.56
C ASN A 134 -10.62 1.90 -22.20
N GLY A 135 -10.71 2.28 -20.94
CA GLY A 135 -11.51 3.42 -20.49
C GLY A 135 -11.03 4.76 -21.07
N LEU A 136 -9.71 4.95 -21.06
CA LEU A 136 -9.09 6.18 -21.60
C LEU A 136 -9.19 6.26 -23.13
N GLU A 137 -9.09 5.14 -23.85
CA GLU A 137 -9.17 5.09 -25.32
C GLU A 137 -10.47 5.68 -25.86
N HIS A 138 -11.58 5.49 -25.12
CA HIS A 138 -12.92 5.97 -25.49
C HIS A 138 -13.26 7.32 -24.82
N GLY A 139 -12.37 7.85 -24.01
CA GLY A 139 -12.54 9.13 -23.32
C GLY A 139 -12.16 10.35 -24.15
N PRO A 140 -12.36 11.55 -23.60
CA PRO A 140 -11.85 12.78 -24.22
C PRO A 140 -10.32 12.83 -24.17
N ARG A 141 -9.68 13.24 -25.28
CA ARG A 141 -8.22 13.39 -25.39
C ARG A 141 -7.43 12.16 -24.93
N PRO A 142 -7.68 10.97 -25.51
CA PRO A 142 -7.14 9.71 -25.02
C PRO A 142 -5.60 9.67 -24.99
N VAL A 143 -4.94 10.22 -26.01
CA VAL A 143 -3.46 10.26 -26.08
C VAL A 143 -2.89 11.06 -24.90
N LEU A 144 -3.47 12.22 -24.57
CA LEU A 144 -3.02 13.03 -23.44
C LEU A 144 -3.11 12.26 -22.14
N HIS A 145 -4.28 11.64 -21.82
CA HIS A 145 -4.46 10.90 -20.58
C HIS A 145 -3.68 9.58 -20.55
N MET A 146 -3.43 8.94 -21.68
CA MET A 146 -2.53 7.79 -21.74
C MET A 146 -1.10 8.18 -21.36
N LEU A 147 -0.61 9.34 -21.83
CA LEU A 147 0.73 9.82 -21.52
C LEU A 147 0.86 10.41 -20.11
N THR A 148 -0.18 11.08 -19.59
CA THR A 148 -0.11 11.80 -18.32
C THR A 148 -0.66 11.03 -17.12
N LEU A 149 -1.44 9.96 -17.35
CA LEU A 149 -1.96 9.09 -16.31
C LEU A 149 -1.42 7.66 -16.43
N ALA A 150 -1.66 6.99 -17.57
CA ALA A 150 -1.33 5.57 -17.67
C ALA A 150 0.19 5.31 -17.72
N LEU A 151 0.95 6.10 -18.46
CA LEU A 151 2.41 5.94 -18.53
C LEU A 151 3.09 6.19 -17.18
N PRO A 152 2.80 7.26 -16.40
CA PRO A 152 3.32 7.41 -15.04
C PRO A 152 2.92 6.28 -14.10
N LEU A 153 1.69 5.74 -14.21
CA LEU A 153 1.29 4.56 -13.43
C LEU A 153 2.13 3.32 -13.78
N VAL A 154 2.48 3.12 -15.05
CA VAL A 154 3.39 2.05 -15.46
C VAL A 154 4.77 2.24 -14.86
N LEU A 155 5.28 3.48 -14.85
CA LEU A 155 6.56 3.77 -14.22
C LEU A 155 6.52 3.56 -12.70
N LEU A 156 5.43 3.94 -12.04
CA LEU A 156 5.22 3.74 -10.60
C LEU A 156 5.16 2.24 -10.25
N PHE A 157 4.24 1.49 -10.87
CA PHE A 157 4.02 0.08 -10.54
C PHE A 157 5.04 -0.88 -11.18
N GLY A 158 5.78 -0.43 -12.18
CA GLY A 158 6.90 -1.16 -12.79
C GLY A 158 8.26 -0.80 -12.20
N THR A 159 8.37 0.14 -11.26
CA THR A 159 9.63 0.47 -10.61
C THR A 159 10.12 -0.68 -9.71
N ARG A 160 11.42 -0.78 -9.52
CA ARG A 160 12.04 -1.85 -8.75
C ARG A 160 11.59 -1.89 -7.30
N ASP A 161 11.44 -0.72 -6.67
CA ASP A 161 10.98 -0.62 -5.28
C ASP A 161 9.59 -1.24 -5.07
N VAL A 162 8.68 -1.05 -6.03
CA VAL A 162 7.35 -1.66 -6.00
C VAL A 162 7.39 -3.14 -6.38
N ALA A 163 8.14 -3.48 -7.43
CA ALA A 163 8.25 -4.86 -7.92
C ALA A 163 8.89 -5.83 -6.90
N ALA A 164 9.76 -5.31 -6.02
CA ALA A 164 10.36 -6.09 -4.94
C ALA A 164 9.29 -6.67 -3.99
N PHE A 165 8.21 -5.95 -3.69
CA PHE A 165 7.10 -6.47 -2.88
C PHE A 165 6.38 -7.64 -3.56
N TYR A 166 6.28 -7.63 -4.90
CA TYR A 166 5.62 -8.72 -5.64
C TYR A 166 6.38 -10.05 -5.52
N ASN A 167 7.71 -9.97 -5.51
CA ASN A 167 8.59 -11.15 -5.45
C ASN A 167 8.80 -11.68 -4.04
N SER A 168 8.49 -10.90 -3.00
CA SER A 168 8.89 -11.19 -1.63
C SER A 168 7.75 -11.62 -0.70
N PHE A 169 6.57 -11.88 -1.24
CA PHE A 169 5.38 -12.33 -0.48
C PHE A 169 4.93 -11.40 0.64
N TYR A 170 5.19 -10.11 0.52
CA TYR A 170 4.75 -9.12 1.49
C TYR A 170 3.28 -8.76 1.33
N GLN A 171 2.59 -8.52 2.44
CA GLN A 171 1.18 -8.12 2.47
C GLN A 171 0.91 -6.82 1.71
N GLU A 172 1.90 -5.93 1.64
CA GLU A 172 1.86 -4.70 0.87
C GLU A 172 1.56 -4.93 -0.61
N ALA A 173 1.98 -6.06 -1.18
CA ALA A 173 1.61 -6.41 -2.55
C ALA A 173 0.09 -6.52 -2.74
N GLY A 174 -0.64 -7.02 -1.73
CA GLY A 174 -2.10 -7.03 -1.71
C GLY A 174 -2.67 -5.61 -1.79
N THR A 175 -2.17 -4.71 -0.95
CA THR A 175 -2.59 -3.30 -0.97
C THR A 175 -2.26 -2.64 -2.32
N LEU A 176 -1.05 -2.86 -2.86
CA LEU A 176 -0.62 -2.33 -4.16
C LEU A 176 -1.47 -2.78 -5.35
N VAL A 177 -2.17 -3.89 -5.25
CA VAL A 177 -3.07 -4.41 -6.30
C VAL A 177 -4.52 -4.05 -6.04
N PHE A 178 -5.00 -4.25 -4.81
CA PHE A 178 -6.42 -4.04 -4.51
C PHE A 178 -6.80 -2.57 -4.36
N LEU A 179 -5.84 -1.69 -4.04
CA LEU A 179 -6.05 -0.25 -4.09
C LEU A 179 -6.33 0.25 -5.52
N PRO A 180 -5.51 0.00 -6.55
CA PRO A 180 -5.88 0.33 -7.93
C PRO A 180 -7.22 -0.28 -8.38
N LEU A 181 -7.53 -1.50 -7.97
CA LEU A 181 -8.84 -2.12 -8.24
C LEU A 181 -9.96 -1.26 -7.65
N LEU A 182 -9.88 -0.89 -6.37
CA LEU A 182 -10.87 -0.03 -5.71
C LEU A 182 -11.01 1.31 -6.43
N LEU A 183 -9.89 1.96 -6.77
CA LEU A 183 -9.90 3.26 -7.45
C LEU A 183 -10.55 3.19 -8.86
N LEU A 184 -10.32 2.10 -9.59
CA LEU A 184 -11.01 1.86 -10.88
C LEU A 184 -12.52 1.66 -10.70
N VAL A 185 -12.94 0.93 -9.68
CA VAL A 185 -14.37 0.75 -9.37
C VAL A 185 -15.00 2.07 -8.93
N VAL A 186 -14.32 2.88 -8.11
CA VAL A 186 -14.78 4.24 -7.75
C VAL A 186 -14.94 5.11 -9.00
N GLY A 187 -13.94 5.11 -9.88
CA GLY A 187 -13.99 5.82 -11.16
C GLY A 187 -15.16 5.37 -12.03
N TRP A 188 -15.42 4.07 -12.11
CA TRP A 188 -16.58 3.51 -12.81
C TRP A 188 -17.91 4.03 -12.23
N GLY A 189 -18.10 3.96 -10.91
CA GLY A 189 -19.32 4.46 -10.25
C GLY A 189 -19.52 5.97 -10.32
N CYS A 190 -18.50 6.73 -10.74
CA CYS A 190 -18.63 8.16 -11.01
C CYS A 190 -19.10 8.47 -12.43
N THR A 191 -18.93 7.54 -13.38
CA THR A 191 -19.22 7.73 -14.80
C THR A 191 -20.44 6.95 -15.30
N ARG A 192 -20.92 5.97 -14.54
CA ARG A 192 -22.03 5.08 -14.90
C ARG A 192 -23.05 4.98 -13.77
N PRO A 193 -24.28 4.50 -14.04
CA PRO A 193 -25.24 4.19 -13.01
C PRO A 193 -24.68 3.21 -11.97
N ARG A 194 -24.98 3.43 -10.72
CA ARG A 194 -24.58 2.56 -9.60
C ARG A 194 -25.62 1.46 -9.43
N ASP A 195 -25.48 0.41 -10.20
CA ASP A 195 -26.32 -0.78 -10.18
C ASP A 195 -25.81 -1.82 -9.16
N ALA A 196 -26.45 -2.97 -9.08
CA ALA A 196 -26.08 -4.06 -8.18
C ALA A 196 -24.66 -4.57 -8.44
N TRP A 197 -24.22 -4.62 -9.70
CA TRP A 197 -22.89 -5.06 -10.08
C TRP A 197 -21.81 -4.08 -9.60
N PHE A 198 -22.09 -2.77 -9.68
CA PHE A 198 -21.20 -1.78 -9.09
C PHE A 198 -21.02 -2.00 -7.60
N TYR A 199 -22.10 -2.17 -6.84
CA TYR A 199 -22.02 -2.38 -5.39
C TYR A 199 -21.33 -3.69 -5.02
N ALA A 200 -21.56 -4.77 -5.79
CA ALA A 200 -20.88 -6.04 -5.60
C ALA A 200 -19.36 -5.92 -5.85
N ALA A 201 -18.96 -5.32 -6.96
CA ALA A 201 -17.56 -5.08 -7.29
C ALA A 201 -16.88 -4.16 -6.26
N TYR A 202 -17.60 -3.14 -5.79
CA TYR A 202 -17.11 -2.21 -4.78
C TYR A 202 -16.88 -2.91 -3.43
N ALA A 203 -17.88 -3.68 -2.97
CA ALA A 203 -17.76 -4.46 -1.73
C ALA A 203 -16.61 -5.48 -1.82
N ALA A 204 -16.48 -6.18 -2.95
CA ALA A 204 -15.38 -7.12 -3.17
C ALA A 204 -14.01 -6.42 -3.14
N ALA A 205 -13.87 -5.27 -3.81
CA ALA A 205 -12.62 -4.52 -3.82
C ALA A 205 -12.24 -4.01 -2.41
N VAL A 206 -13.21 -3.50 -1.64
CA VAL A 206 -13.00 -3.08 -0.24
C VAL A 206 -12.61 -4.28 0.62
N LEU A 207 -13.33 -5.40 0.51
CA LEU A 207 -13.07 -6.60 1.29
C LEU A 207 -11.65 -7.13 1.02
N LEU A 208 -11.26 -7.24 -0.25
CA LEU A 208 -9.92 -7.67 -0.65
C LEU A 208 -8.83 -6.73 -0.12
N LEU A 209 -9.06 -5.41 -0.21
CA LEU A 209 -8.11 -4.40 0.28
C LEU A 209 -7.95 -4.48 1.80
N VAL A 210 -9.05 -4.50 2.55
CA VAL A 210 -9.03 -4.51 4.01
C VAL A 210 -8.44 -5.79 4.58
N THR A 211 -8.68 -6.93 3.94
CA THR A 211 -8.14 -8.22 4.38
C THR A 211 -6.72 -8.49 3.86
N SER A 212 -6.14 -7.59 3.06
CA SER A 212 -4.77 -7.75 2.56
C SER A 212 -3.69 -7.40 3.59
N LYS A 213 -3.96 -6.47 4.49
CA LYS A 213 -3.03 -6.01 5.53
C LYS A 213 -3.82 -5.56 6.77
N THR A 214 -3.30 -5.87 7.96
CA THR A 214 -3.97 -5.49 9.22
C THR A 214 -4.15 -3.97 9.35
N ALA A 215 -3.19 -3.17 8.90
CA ALA A 215 -3.28 -1.71 8.93
C ALA A 215 -4.33 -1.14 7.97
N ALA A 216 -4.82 -1.92 6.99
CA ALA A 216 -5.78 -1.47 5.99
C ALA A 216 -7.25 -1.41 6.47
N PHE A 217 -7.53 -1.69 7.75
CA PHE A 217 -8.91 -1.72 8.29
C PHE A 217 -9.67 -0.40 8.11
N TYR A 218 -8.99 0.73 8.13
CA TYR A 218 -9.57 2.07 7.98
C TYR A 218 -10.21 2.30 6.60
N TRP A 219 -9.85 1.51 5.60
CA TRP A 219 -10.47 1.59 4.27
C TRP A 219 -11.97 1.26 4.28
N ALA A 220 -12.44 0.45 5.23
CA ALA A 220 -13.86 0.10 5.32
C ALA A 220 -14.75 1.31 5.62
N PRO A 221 -14.55 2.08 6.72
CA PRO A 221 -15.34 3.27 6.97
C PRO A 221 -15.10 4.37 5.93
N LEU A 222 -13.87 4.53 5.43
CA LEU A 222 -13.56 5.52 4.40
C LEU A 222 -14.31 5.22 3.09
N ALA A 223 -14.28 3.97 2.64
CA ALA A 223 -14.98 3.51 1.46
C ALA A 223 -16.51 3.67 1.62
N LEU A 224 -17.04 3.33 2.79
CA LEU A 224 -18.47 3.49 3.09
C LEU A 224 -18.89 4.96 2.96
N ALA A 225 -18.15 5.89 3.57
CA ALA A 225 -18.42 7.32 3.49
C ALA A 225 -18.40 7.85 2.04
N PHE A 226 -17.59 7.23 1.18
CA PHE A 226 -17.48 7.60 -0.22
C PHE A 226 -18.64 7.11 -1.10
N VAL A 227 -19.16 5.92 -0.81
CA VAL A 227 -20.14 5.24 -1.71
C VAL A 227 -21.57 5.34 -1.24
N LEU A 228 -21.79 5.38 0.06
CA LEU A 228 -23.11 5.47 0.68
C LEU A 228 -23.25 6.76 1.48
N PRO A 229 -23.76 7.84 0.88
CA PRO A 229 -24.12 9.03 1.64
C PRO A 229 -25.10 8.69 2.76
N LEU A 230 -24.84 9.16 3.98
CA LEU A 230 -25.60 8.84 5.19
C LEU A 230 -27.12 9.02 5.00
N HIS A 231 -27.52 10.07 4.26
CA HIS A 231 -28.94 10.32 3.97
C HIS A 231 -29.65 9.18 3.22
N LYS A 232 -28.93 8.41 2.38
CA LYS A 232 -29.50 7.23 1.69
C LYS A 232 -29.68 6.07 2.65
N VAL A 233 -28.70 5.84 3.53
CA VAL A 233 -28.79 4.80 4.57
C VAL A 233 -29.99 5.06 5.49
N LEU A 234 -30.18 6.32 5.91
CA LEU A 234 -31.28 6.71 6.79
C LEU A 234 -32.66 6.66 6.09
N ARG A 235 -32.73 6.99 4.79
CA ARG A 235 -33.99 6.99 4.04
C ARG A 235 -34.46 5.62 3.57
N GLN A 236 -33.54 4.70 3.29
CA GLN A 236 -33.83 3.36 2.78
C GLN A 236 -33.01 2.29 3.52
N PRO A 237 -33.20 2.15 4.85
CA PRO A 237 -32.35 1.29 5.67
C PRO A 237 -32.42 -0.19 5.25
N ARG A 238 -33.56 -0.67 4.76
CA ARG A 238 -33.72 -2.08 4.34
C ARG A 238 -32.76 -2.49 3.22
N ILE A 239 -32.35 -1.55 2.35
CA ILE A 239 -31.46 -1.81 1.21
C ILE A 239 -30.00 -1.51 1.58
N TYR A 240 -29.77 -0.37 2.21
CA TYR A 240 -28.41 0.13 2.41
C TYR A 240 -27.76 -0.28 3.74
N LEU A 241 -28.56 -0.60 4.76
CA LEU A 241 -28.01 -1.00 6.06
C LEU A 241 -27.26 -2.33 6.01
N PRO A 242 -27.77 -3.41 5.38
CA PRO A 242 -27.00 -4.65 5.23
C PRO A 242 -25.67 -4.44 4.48
N LEU A 243 -25.67 -3.60 3.43
CA LEU A 243 -24.46 -3.26 2.70
C LEU A 243 -23.47 -2.46 3.57
N ALA A 244 -23.97 -1.49 4.34
CA ALA A 244 -23.15 -0.71 5.26
C ALA A 244 -22.55 -1.60 6.36
N VAL A 245 -23.35 -2.50 6.94
CA VAL A 245 -22.88 -3.48 7.93
C VAL A 245 -21.82 -4.40 7.32
N GLY A 246 -22.06 -4.94 6.13
CA GLY A 246 -21.08 -5.79 5.44
C GLY A 246 -19.76 -5.08 5.12
N LEU A 247 -19.84 -3.82 4.69
CA LEU A 247 -18.65 -3.00 4.37
C LEU A 247 -17.85 -2.55 5.61
N VAL A 248 -18.44 -2.54 6.78
CA VAL A 248 -17.78 -2.11 8.02
C VAL A 248 -17.56 -3.27 8.98
N ALA A 249 -18.59 -4.04 9.28
CA ALA A 249 -18.52 -5.06 10.33
C ALA A 249 -17.60 -6.23 9.95
N VAL A 250 -17.64 -6.68 8.69
CA VAL A 250 -16.81 -7.82 8.25
C VAL A 250 -15.32 -7.47 8.26
N PRO A 251 -14.88 -6.35 7.65
CA PRO A 251 -13.48 -5.94 7.71
C PRO A 251 -13.02 -5.60 9.13
N LEU A 252 -13.90 -5.01 9.95
CA LEU A 252 -13.59 -4.72 11.35
C LEU A 252 -13.41 -6.00 12.15
N ALA A 253 -14.31 -6.99 11.96
CA ALA A 253 -14.20 -8.29 12.59
C ALA A 253 -12.93 -9.03 12.13
N ALA A 254 -12.61 -8.99 10.84
CA ALA A 254 -11.36 -9.54 10.31
C ALA A 254 -10.13 -8.85 10.92
N GLY A 255 -10.15 -7.53 11.00
CA GLY A 255 -9.09 -6.74 11.65
C GLY A 255 -8.92 -7.09 13.13
N LEU A 256 -10.02 -7.21 13.87
CA LEU A 256 -10.01 -7.63 15.27
C LEU A 256 -9.53 -9.06 15.44
N MET A 257 -9.95 -10.01 14.60
CA MET A 257 -9.43 -11.38 14.62
C MET A 257 -7.90 -11.41 14.42
N LEU A 258 -7.38 -10.59 13.55
CA LEU A 258 -5.95 -10.48 13.27
C LEU A 258 -5.16 -9.85 14.43
N THR A 259 -5.79 -9.00 15.25
CA THR A 259 -5.16 -8.44 16.46
C THR A 259 -5.11 -9.40 17.64
N HIS A 260 -5.89 -10.48 17.62
CA HIS A 260 -5.91 -11.51 18.66
C HIS A 260 -4.88 -12.63 18.44
N VAL A 261 -4.03 -12.51 17.42
CA VAL A 261 -2.89 -13.42 17.26
C VAL A 261 -1.93 -13.22 18.46
N PRO A 262 -1.55 -14.27 19.18
CA PRO A 262 -0.68 -14.15 20.34
C PRO A 262 0.59 -13.34 20.02
N ASN A 263 0.96 -12.42 20.90
CA ASN A 263 2.14 -11.54 20.81
C ASN A 263 2.10 -10.37 19.78
N ILE A 264 1.08 -10.24 18.93
CA ILE A 264 1.01 -9.07 18.04
C ILE A 264 0.51 -7.81 18.80
N GLY A 265 -0.47 -7.97 19.68
CA GLY A 265 -1.05 -6.85 20.43
C GLY A 265 -0.07 -6.14 21.35
N PRO A 266 0.62 -6.83 22.27
CA PRO A 266 1.60 -6.21 23.17
C PRO A 266 2.76 -5.54 22.44
N ASN A 267 3.31 -6.19 21.40
CA ASN A 267 4.38 -5.66 20.57
C ASN A 267 3.98 -4.32 19.92
N ARG A 268 2.83 -4.27 19.27
CA ARG A 268 2.35 -3.05 18.60
C ARG A 268 2.07 -1.93 19.58
N ALA A 269 1.39 -2.23 20.69
CA ALA A 269 1.12 -1.23 21.72
C ALA A 269 2.43 -0.69 22.34
N TYR A 270 3.43 -1.56 22.54
CA TYR A 270 4.75 -1.14 22.97
C TYR A 270 5.41 -0.21 21.95
N ASN A 271 5.50 -0.61 20.69
CA ASN A 271 6.12 0.21 19.66
C ASN A 271 5.40 1.54 19.46
N ALA A 272 4.07 1.55 19.49
CA ALA A 272 3.28 2.78 19.43
C ALA A 272 3.55 3.71 20.61
N LEU A 273 3.65 3.16 21.84
CA LEU A 273 3.88 3.94 23.06
C LEU A 273 5.34 4.38 23.16
N PHE A 274 6.28 3.44 23.21
CA PHE A 274 7.70 3.72 23.45
C PHE A 274 8.44 4.19 22.19
N GLY A 275 8.17 3.57 21.04
CA GLY A 275 8.78 3.92 19.76
C GLY A 275 8.05 5.02 18.98
N GLY A 276 6.85 5.43 19.43
CA GLY A 276 6.02 6.42 18.79
C GLY A 276 5.86 7.67 19.63
N VAL A 277 4.80 7.70 20.49
CA VAL A 277 4.38 8.94 21.16
C VAL A 277 5.34 9.42 22.23
N LEU A 278 5.95 8.52 23.03
CA LEU A 278 6.89 8.92 24.07
C LEU A 278 8.20 9.49 23.53
N GLN A 279 8.66 9.03 22.35
CA GLN A 279 9.85 9.61 21.71
C GLN A 279 9.62 11.06 21.22
N LEU A 280 8.38 11.45 20.99
CA LEU A 280 7.99 12.80 20.56
C LEU A 280 7.50 13.67 21.71
N SER A 281 7.31 13.09 22.90
CA SER A 281 6.92 13.79 24.13
C SER A 281 8.01 14.74 24.60
N GLU A 282 7.60 15.85 25.17
CA GLU A 282 8.51 16.82 25.83
C GLU A 282 8.87 16.40 27.26
N ALA A 283 8.05 15.54 27.87
CA ALA A 283 8.24 15.06 29.23
C ALA A 283 7.98 13.54 29.34
N PRO A 284 8.74 12.68 28.64
CA PRO A 284 8.45 11.25 28.57
C PRO A 284 8.47 10.54 29.93
N GLN A 285 9.36 10.93 30.85
CA GLN A 285 9.44 10.36 32.20
C GLN A 285 8.18 10.71 33.03
N GLN A 286 7.69 11.94 32.92
CA GLN A 286 6.45 12.35 33.56
C GLN A 286 5.27 11.53 33.04
N ARG A 287 5.17 11.34 31.71
CA ARG A 287 4.11 10.52 31.09
C ARG A 287 4.18 9.07 31.55
N LEU A 288 5.38 8.49 31.65
CA LEU A 288 5.54 7.14 32.20
C LEU A 288 5.05 7.04 33.64
N THR A 289 5.34 8.04 34.47
CA THR A 289 4.87 8.09 35.86
C THR A 289 3.33 8.18 35.93
N GLU A 290 2.71 9.04 35.13
CA GLU A 290 1.25 9.19 35.04
C GLU A 290 0.54 7.92 34.53
N LEU A 291 1.23 7.11 33.71
CA LEU A 291 0.74 5.83 33.23
C LEU A 291 0.98 4.69 34.22
N GLY A 292 1.72 4.91 35.31
CA GLY A 292 2.17 3.88 36.24
C GLY A 292 3.28 2.97 35.67
N LEU A 293 4.09 3.51 34.73
CA LEU A 293 5.16 2.83 34.01
C LEU A 293 6.55 3.36 34.36
N ALA A 294 6.71 4.01 35.52
CA ALA A 294 7.99 4.64 35.91
C ALA A 294 9.18 3.67 35.90
N GLN A 295 8.97 2.38 36.20
CA GLN A 295 10.02 1.37 36.17
C GLN A 295 10.48 1.01 34.75
N SER A 296 9.68 1.35 33.73
CA SER A 296 9.96 1.09 32.31
C SER A 296 10.68 2.26 31.61
N GLU A 297 11.23 3.24 32.34
CA GLU A 297 11.96 4.39 31.77
C GLU A 297 13.12 3.95 30.88
N ARG A 298 13.87 2.93 31.28
CA ARG A 298 14.96 2.33 30.50
C ARG A 298 14.51 1.79 29.15
N CYS A 299 13.21 1.52 28.96
CA CYS A 299 12.66 0.99 27.71
C CYS A 299 12.52 2.06 26.63
N LEU A 300 12.63 3.35 26.96
CA LEU A 300 12.49 4.47 25.99
C LEU A 300 13.49 4.41 24.83
N ALA A 301 14.67 3.80 25.04
CA ALA A 301 15.70 3.68 24.03
C ALA A 301 15.69 2.33 23.29
N LEU A 302 14.76 1.45 23.61
CA LEU A 302 14.73 0.08 23.12
C LEU A 302 13.54 -0.13 22.17
N ASP A 303 13.75 -0.85 21.08
CA ASP A 303 12.65 -1.45 20.36
C ASP A 303 12.25 -2.80 20.96
N TRP A 304 11.06 -3.29 20.62
CA TRP A 304 10.52 -4.53 21.17
C TRP A 304 11.47 -5.72 21.05
N TYR A 305 12.11 -5.89 19.90
CA TYR A 305 12.95 -7.06 19.61
C TYR A 305 14.38 -6.91 20.13
N ASN A 306 14.82 -5.68 20.41
CA ASN A 306 16.15 -5.39 20.95
C ASN A 306 16.11 -5.09 22.45
N GLY A 307 15.40 -5.94 23.20
CA GLY A 307 15.34 -5.88 24.66
C GLY A 307 14.10 -5.16 25.22
N GLY A 308 13.29 -4.51 24.39
CA GLY A 308 12.08 -3.82 24.84
C GLY A 308 11.04 -4.76 25.44
N ALA A 309 10.89 -5.97 24.88
CA ALA A 309 9.98 -6.98 25.40
C ALA A 309 10.35 -7.39 26.85
N ASP A 310 11.61 -7.65 27.12
CA ASP A 310 12.08 -8.04 28.44
C ASP A 310 12.09 -6.88 29.43
N CYS A 311 12.49 -5.69 28.95
CA CYS A 311 12.49 -4.48 29.73
C CYS A 311 11.10 -4.12 30.25
N SER A 312 10.08 -4.26 29.44
CA SER A 312 8.69 -3.86 29.73
C SER A 312 7.84 -4.97 30.31
N ARG A 313 8.35 -6.19 30.43
CA ARG A 313 7.60 -7.37 30.91
C ARG A 313 6.81 -7.15 32.22
N PRO A 314 7.34 -6.44 33.23
CA PRO A 314 6.60 -6.22 34.47
C PRO A 314 5.33 -5.37 34.30
N ASP A 315 5.23 -4.59 33.21
CA ASP A 315 4.18 -3.62 32.98
C ASP A 315 3.33 -3.93 31.73
N TRP A 316 3.40 -5.13 31.17
CA TRP A 316 2.71 -5.47 29.91
C TRP A 316 1.20 -5.26 29.94
N ASP A 317 0.56 -5.45 31.08
CA ASP A 317 -0.86 -5.21 31.29
C ASP A 317 -1.26 -3.72 31.18
N LYS A 318 -0.31 -2.83 31.44
CA LYS A 318 -0.49 -1.38 31.36
C LYS A 318 -0.15 -0.80 29.98
N ILE A 319 0.67 -1.53 29.19
CA ILE A 319 1.08 -1.12 27.85
C ILE A 319 -0.06 -1.42 26.86
N SER A 320 -0.74 -0.37 26.44
CA SER A 320 -1.97 -0.48 25.66
C SER A 320 -2.17 0.73 24.76
N TYR A 321 -3.03 0.64 23.75
CA TYR A 321 -3.43 1.78 22.96
C TYR A 321 -4.18 2.86 23.77
N SER A 322 -4.82 2.50 24.89
CA SER A 322 -5.39 3.49 25.79
C SER A 322 -4.31 4.36 26.46
N ALA A 323 -3.13 3.81 26.74
CA ALA A 323 -1.97 4.57 27.19
C ALA A 323 -1.48 5.55 26.11
N VAL A 324 -1.38 5.09 24.85
CA VAL A 324 -1.03 5.95 23.70
C VAL A 324 -2.01 7.13 23.60
N VAL A 325 -3.32 6.86 23.64
CA VAL A 325 -4.34 7.92 23.59
C VAL A 325 -4.21 8.90 24.76
N ARG A 326 -3.95 8.43 25.98
CA ARG A 326 -3.74 9.32 27.15
C ARG A 326 -2.56 10.26 26.95
N VAL A 327 -1.44 9.78 26.40
CA VAL A 327 -0.29 10.63 26.08
C VAL A 327 -0.64 11.68 25.03
N LEU A 328 -1.34 11.27 23.96
CA LEU A 328 -1.77 12.21 22.91
C LEU A 328 -2.75 13.28 23.42
N LEU A 329 -3.64 12.93 24.34
CA LEU A 329 -4.55 13.88 24.96
C LEU A 329 -3.83 14.84 25.90
N ALA A 330 -2.78 14.38 26.60
CA ALA A 330 -1.96 15.20 27.47
C ALA A 330 -1.00 16.12 26.71
N GLU A 331 -0.54 15.69 25.52
CA GLU A 331 0.38 16.43 24.66
C GLU A 331 -0.09 16.42 23.20
N PRO A 332 -1.17 17.15 22.85
CA PRO A 332 -1.74 17.11 21.49
C PRO A 332 -0.78 17.58 20.39
N GLN A 333 0.27 18.35 20.74
CA GLN A 333 1.32 18.76 19.82
C GLN A 333 2.11 17.56 19.24
N ILE A 334 2.09 16.41 19.89
CA ILE A 334 2.70 15.18 19.37
C ILE A 334 2.12 14.82 17.98
N VAL A 335 0.83 15.06 17.76
CA VAL A 335 0.18 14.81 16.47
C VAL A 335 0.85 15.63 15.35
N LEU A 336 1.17 16.91 15.61
CA LEU A 336 1.88 17.76 14.64
C LEU A 336 3.33 17.34 14.46
N LYS A 337 4.01 16.96 15.55
CA LYS A 337 5.39 16.43 15.48
C LYS A 337 5.44 15.14 14.68
N GLN A 338 4.45 14.25 14.81
CA GLN A 338 4.32 13.05 13.98
C GLN A 338 4.10 13.41 12.51
N ALA A 339 3.22 14.36 12.20
CA ALA A 339 3.00 14.80 10.83
C ALA A 339 4.28 15.37 10.20
N GLN A 340 5.04 16.18 10.92
CA GLN A 340 6.32 16.71 10.47
C GLN A 340 7.34 15.58 10.25
N PHE A 341 7.44 14.67 11.21
CA PHE A 341 8.34 13.51 11.11
C PHE A 341 8.02 12.62 9.89
N MET A 342 6.72 12.39 9.61
CA MET A 342 6.29 11.71 8.39
C MET A 342 6.68 12.48 7.14
N ALA A 343 6.44 13.80 7.13
CA ALA A 343 6.78 14.66 6.00
C ALA A 343 8.26 14.61 5.65
N ASP A 344 9.13 14.65 6.65
CA ASP A 344 10.59 14.62 6.48
C ASP A 344 11.11 13.27 5.96
N ARG A 345 10.38 12.17 6.22
CA ARG A 345 10.76 10.81 5.84
C ARG A 345 10.01 10.27 4.61
N SER A 346 8.87 10.85 4.24
CA SER A 346 7.99 10.35 3.17
C SER A 346 8.54 10.52 1.76
N GLN A 347 9.64 11.21 1.57
CA GLN A 347 10.20 11.51 0.24
C GLN A 347 11.05 10.38 -0.33
N ASN A 348 11.50 9.46 0.50
CA ASN A 348 12.29 8.31 0.08
C ASN A 348 11.41 7.11 -0.19
N LEU A 349 11.04 6.90 -1.47
CA LEU A 349 10.48 5.61 -1.91
C LEU A 349 11.57 4.52 -2.00
N SER A 350 12.82 4.92 -2.04
CA SER A 350 13.96 4.02 -2.05
C SER A 350 14.09 3.35 -0.69
N LEU A 351 13.62 2.13 -0.59
CA LEU A 351 13.79 1.32 0.60
C LEU A 351 15.28 1.08 0.85
N SER A 352 15.75 1.37 2.05
CA SER A 352 17.16 1.21 2.44
C SER A 352 17.61 -0.26 2.50
N PHE A 353 16.69 -1.18 2.44
CA PHE A 353 16.85 -2.62 2.49
C PHE A 353 16.12 -3.26 1.32
N GLY A 354 16.60 -3.15 0.15
CA GLY A 354 16.15 -3.95 -0.99
C GLY A 354 17.13 -5.09 -1.15
N GLN A 355 16.65 -6.32 -1.26
CA GLN A 355 17.47 -7.47 -1.28
C GLN A 355 17.54 -8.13 -2.62
N TYR A 356 18.67 -8.64 -2.88
CA TYR A 356 19.05 -9.36 -4.06
C TYR A 356 19.29 -10.81 -3.69
N ALA A 357 19.51 -11.64 -4.70
CA ALA A 357 19.67 -13.06 -4.53
C ALA A 357 20.56 -13.44 -3.33
N PHE A 358 20.18 -14.49 -2.66
CA PHE A 358 20.88 -15.09 -1.56
C PHE A 358 22.38 -15.29 -1.91
N GLY A 359 23.27 -14.78 -1.07
CA GLY A 359 24.72 -14.95 -1.26
C GLY A 359 25.42 -13.87 -2.09
N ASP A 360 24.71 -12.91 -2.66
CA ASP A 360 25.32 -11.76 -3.29
C ASP A 360 25.88 -10.79 -2.24
N ASP A 361 27.06 -10.22 -2.52
CA ASP A 361 27.65 -9.16 -1.70
C ASP A 361 26.66 -8.00 -1.55
N TYR A 362 26.26 -7.78 -0.35
CA TYR A 362 25.35 -6.76 0.11
C TYR A 362 25.92 -5.34 -0.03
N PRO A 363 25.16 -4.30 -0.39
CA PRO A 363 23.91 -4.19 -1.12
C PRO A 363 24.12 -3.64 -2.52
N ARG A 364 23.93 -4.42 -3.55
CA ARG A 364 23.88 -3.86 -4.91
C ARG A 364 22.52 -3.19 -5.14
N ARG A 365 22.39 -1.95 -4.74
CA ARG A 365 21.29 -1.10 -5.21
C ARG A 365 21.38 -1.00 -6.73
N ALA A 366 20.56 -1.73 -7.45
CA ALA A 366 20.39 -1.42 -8.86
C ALA A 366 19.43 -0.23 -8.98
N ASP A 367 19.95 0.95 -8.78
CA ASP A 367 19.24 2.22 -8.97
C ASP A 367 18.70 2.43 -10.39
N ARG A 368 19.10 1.58 -11.33
CA ARG A 368 18.85 1.78 -12.76
C ARG A 368 17.37 1.70 -13.17
N LEU A 369 16.54 0.99 -12.43
CA LEU A 369 15.11 0.80 -12.76
C LEU A 369 14.14 1.52 -11.81
N ASN A 370 14.63 2.48 -11.02
CA ASN A 370 13.83 3.30 -10.11
C ASN A 370 13.53 4.69 -10.70
N LEU A 371 13.07 4.73 -11.95
CA LEU A 371 12.84 5.98 -12.69
C LEU A 371 11.83 6.88 -11.98
N TRP A 372 10.74 6.32 -11.45
CA TRP A 372 9.72 7.10 -10.75
C TRP A 372 10.25 7.69 -9.44
N SER A 373 10.91 6.88 -8.61
CA SER A 373 11.49 7.33 -7.33
C SER A 373 12.54 8.42 -7.54
N ARG A 374 13.36 8.31 -8.58
CA ARG A 374 14.35 9.34 -8.96
C ARG A 374 13.70 10.64 -9.41
N LEU A 375 12.67 10.54 -10.28
CA LEU A 375 11.92 11.71 -10.73
C LEU A 375 11.29 12.44 -9.53
N LYS A 376 10.67 11.69 -8.62
CA LYS A 376 10.06 12.23 -7.41
C LYS A 376 11.08 12.90 -6.49
N ALA A 377 12.22 12.27 -6.22
CA ALA A 377 13.27 12.84 -5.39
C ALA A 377 13.86 14.15 -5.95
N ASN A 378 13.89 14.30 -7.28
CA ASN A 378 14.33 15.53 -7.92
C ASN A 378 13.28 16.66 -7.86
N ILE A 379 11.99 16.31 -7.94
CA ILE A 379 10.87 17.28 -7.91
C ILE A 379 10.57 17.71 -6.46
N PHE A 380 10.66 16.79 -5.50
CA PHE A 380 10.31 17.02 -4.09
C PHE A 380 11.52 16.73 -3.17
N PRO A 381 12.59 17.52 -3.23
CA PRO A 381 13.84 17.20 -2.51
C PRO A 381 13.78 17.42 -0.99
N ARG A 382 12.72 18.03 -0.45
CA ARG A 382 12.61 18.39 0.98
C ARG A 382 11.19 18.22 1.53
N GLY A 383 11.08 17.84 2.82
CA GLY A 383 9.80 17.56 3.51
C GLY A 383 8.78 18.70 3.50
N GLY A 384 9.22 19.96 3.54
CA GLY A 384 8.33 21.12 3.49
C GLY A 384 7.44 21.21 2.25
N TRP A 385 7.86 20.59 1.15
CA TRP A 385 7.06 20.51 -0.08
C TRP A 385 5.82 19.62 0.07
N LEU A 386 5.77 18.72 1.05
CA LEU A 386 4.59 17.89 1.26
C LEU A 386 3.37 18.75 1.63
N ALA A 387 3.51 19.68 2.57
CA ALA A 387 2.41 20.55 2.98
C ALA A 387 1.90 21.41 1.80
N VAL A 388 2.81 22.01 1.03
CA VAL A 388 2.45 22.79 -0.18
C VAL A 388 1.75 21.89 -1.21
N SER A 389 2.27 20.67 -1.43
CA SER A 389 1.66 19.73 -2.36
C SER A 389 0.26 19.31 -1.92
N LEU A 390 0.04 19.06 -0.63
CA LEU A 390 -1.28 18.71 -0.09
C LEU A 390 -2.29 19.86 -0.28
N LEU A 391 -1.86 21.11 -0.07
CA LEU A 391 -2.70 22.29 -0.31
C LEU A 391 -3.05 22.44 -1.80
N LEU A 392 -2.08 22.27 -2.70
CA LEU A 392 -2.31 22.34 -4.15
C LEU A 392 -3.22 21.21 -4.63
N LEU A 393 -3.06 19.99 -4.09
CA LEU A 393 -3.95 18.87 -4.39
C LEU A 393 -5.37 19.16 -3.90
N GLY A 394 -5.53 19.67 -2.69
CA GLY A 394 -6.83 20.09 -2.14
C GLY A 394 -7.50 21.15 -3.00
N ALA A 395 -6.77 22.18 -3.42
CA ALA A 395 -7.26 23.23 -4.33
C ALA A 395 -7.66 22.67 -5.72
N GLY A 396 -6.85 21.77 -6.28
CA GLY A 396 -7.13 21.08 -7.54
C GLY A 396 -8.40 20.22 -7.46
N ILE A 397 -8.59 19.49 -6.37
CA ILE A 397 -9.81 18.72 -6.09
C ILE A 397 -11.02 19.65 -6.00
N ALA A 398 -10.95 20.70 -5.18
CA ALA A 398 -12.04 21.68 -5.05
C ALA A 398 -12.44 22.30 -6.39
N ALA A 399 -11.44 22.63 -7.22
CA ALA A 399 -11.66 23.17 -8.55
C ALA A 399 -12.35 22.21 -9.51
N THR A 400 -12.18 20.90 -9.36
CA THR A 400 -12.64 19.87 -10.31
C THR A 400 -13.78 18.99 -9.77
N TRP A 401 -14.09 19.06 -8.48
CA TRP A 401 -15.06 18.19 -7.80
C TRP A 401 -16.45 18.14 -8.44
N LYS A 402 -16.98 19.30 -8.81
CA LYS A 402 -18.33 19.43 -9.41
C LYS A 402 -18.34 19.22 -10.92
N GLN A 403 -17.19 19.00 -11.55
CA GLN A 403 -17.14 18.78 -13.00
C GLN A 403 -17.74 17.42 -13.39
N PRO A 404 -18.49 17.33 -14.47
CA PRO A 404 -19.00 16.05 -14.97
C PRO A 404 -17.90 15.20 -15.59
N GLY A 405 -18.16 13.90 -15.75
CA GLY A 405 -17.31 12.96 -16.48
C GLY A 405 -15.97 12.71 -15.83
N LEU A 406 -14.92 12.63 -16.64
CA LEU A 406 -13.58 12.21 -16.22
C LEU A 406 -12.97 13.15 -15.15
N ALA A 407 -13.13 14.47 -15.31
CA ALA A 407 -12.55 15.44 -14.38
C ALA A 407 -13.08 15.24 -12.94
N GLY A 408 -14.40 15.17 -12.77
CA GLY A 408 -15.00 14.95 -11.46
C GLY A 408 -14.73 13.54 -10.90
N SER A 409 -14.60 12.52 -11.77
CA SER A 409 -14.22 11.17 -11.34
C SER A 409 -12.80 11.15 -10.77
N LEU A 410 -11.85 11.73 -11.47
CA LEU A 410 -10.46 11.82 -11.05
C LEU A 410 -10.30 12.69 -9.78
N ALA A 411 -11.08 13.77 -9.64
CA ALA A 411 -11.09 14.57 -8.41
C ALA A 411 -11.53 13.74 -7.19
N ARG A 412 -12.54 12.88 -7.34
CA ARG A 412 -13.00 11.98 -6.26
C ARG A 412 -11.97 10.91 -5.94
N VAL A 413 -11.33 10.33 -6.94
CA VAL A 413 -10.20 9.40 -6.75
C VAL A 413 -9.07 10.11 -6.01
N GLY A 414 -8.69 11.31 -6.42
CA GLY A 414 -7.66 12.11 -5.77
C GLY A 414 -7.99 12.41 -4.30
N LEU A 415 -9.23 12.79 -4.00
CA LEU A 415 -9.66 13.01 -2.62
C LEU A 415 -9.60 11.73 -1.78
N LEU A 416 -10.04 10.61 -2.33
CA LEU A 416 -9.98 9.32 -1.63
C LEU A 416 -8.52 8.96 -1.29
N CYS A 417 -7.61 9.09 -2.25
CA CYS A 417 -6.19 8.86 -2.04
C CYS A 417 -5.60 9.83 -1.00
N LEU A 418 -6.00 11.10 -1.02
CA LEU A 418 -5.49 12.12 -0.10
C LEU A 418 -5.97 11.87 1.35
N LEU A 419 -7.24 11.51 1.53
CA LEU A 419 -7.76 11.14 2.86
C LEU A 419 -7.09 9.86 3.37
N ALA A 420 -6.94 8.86 2.50
CA ALA A 420 -6.27 7.62 2.84
C ALA A 420 -4.80 7.83 3.20
N LEU A 421 -4.08 8.68 2.47
CA LEU A 421 -2.69 9.06 2.78
C LEU A 421 -2.54 9.57 4.21
N VAL A 422 -3.41 10.50 4.62
CA VAL A 422 -3.35 11.08 5.98
C VAL A 422 -3.67 10.01 7.03
N ILE A 423 -4.73 9.25 6.82
CA ILE A 423 -5.14 8.21 7.77
C ILE A 423 -4.09 7.11 7.88
N ASP A 424 -3.58 6.60 6.75
CA ASP A 424 -2.60 5.50 6.71
C ASP A 424 -1.30 5.90 7.40
N GLY A 425 -0.81 7.10 7.12
CA GLY A 425 0.39 7.62 7.78
C GLY A 425 0.26 7.63 9.31
N TYR A 426 -0.88 8.07 9.84
CA TYR A 426 -1.12 8.04 11.29
C TYR A 426 -1.34 6.62 11.82
N VAL A 427 -2.08 5.78 11.11
CA VAL A 427 -2.33 4.38 11.51
C VAL A 427 -1.02 3.60 11.62
N GLU A 428 -0.10 3.77 10.69
CA GLU A 428 1.19 3.08 10.74
C GLU A 428 2.06 3.55 11.92
N ILE A 429 2.15 4.86 12.16
CA ILE A 429 2.94 5.37 13.31
C ILE A 429 2.28 5.02 14.65
N LEU A 430 0.97 5.15 14.75
CA LEU A 430 0.24 4.75 15.96
C LEU A 430 0.21 3.23 16.15
N GLY A 431 0.42 2.46 15.08
CA GLY A 431 0.44 1.00 15.10
C GLY A 431 1.79 0.40 15.49
N ASP A 432 2.89 0.96 14.99
CA ASP A 432 4.23 0.38 15.13
C ASP A 432 5.34 1.41 15.46
N GLY A 433 4.94 2.65 15.76
CA GLY A 433 5.85 3.73 16.11
C GLY A 433 6.75 4.15 14.95
N GLN A 434 8.01 4.45 15.25
CA GLN A 434 9.01 4.86 14.26
C GLN A 434 9.79 3.68 13.66
N ARG A 435 9.45 2.46 14.08
CA ARG A 435 10.11 1.25 13.59
C ARG A 435 9.74 1.02 12.14
N ASP A 436 10.70 0.54 11.35
CA ASP A 436 10.54 0.21 9.92
C ASP A 436 9.77 1.29 9.12
N LEU A 437 9.94 2.56 9.54
CA LEU A 437 9.14 3.67 9.07
C LEU A 437 9.13 3.83 7.56
N LEU A 438 10.24 3.58 6.86
CA LEU A 438 10.31 3.65 5.40
C LEU A 438 9.37 2.66 4.73
N LYS A 439 9.26 1.45 5.28
CA LYS A 439 8.30 0.44 4.83
C LYS A 439 6.87 0.87 5.11
N HIS A 440 6.61 1.38 6.32
CA HIS A 440 5.29 1.83 6.73
C HIS A 440 4.81 3.05 5.92
N LEU A 441 5.69 3.97 5.58
CA LEU A 441 5.38 5.13 4.73
C LEU A 441 5.34 4.80 3.23
N PHE A 442 5.60 3.56 2.81
CA PHE A 442 5.60 3.18 1.41
C PHE A 442 4.22 3.32 0.76
N ILE A 443 3.16 2.78 1.41
CA ILE A 443 1.78 2.92 0.90
C ILE A 443 1.30 4.38 0.94
N PRO A 444 1.48 5.17 2.02
CA PRO A 444 1.26 6.62 1.99
C PRO A 444 1.93 7.32 0.81
N ASN A 445 3.17 6.99 0.48
CA ASN A 445 3.87 7.55 -0.68
C ASN A 445 3.20 7.19 -2.02
N VAL A 446 2.76 5.95 -2.18
CA VAL A 446 2.01 5.52 -3.38
C VAL A 446 0.67 6.26 -3.46
N LEU A 447 -0.04 6.43 -2.33
CA LEU A 447 -1.29 7.19 -2.28
C LEU A 447 -1.10 8.66 -2.67
N PHE A 448 0.01 9.29 -2.25
CA PHE A 448 0.38 10.63 -2.68
C PHE A 448 0.58 10.70 -4.20
N ASP A 449 1.30 9.76 -4.78
CA ASP A 449 1.56 9.71 -6.21
C ASP A 449 0.26 9.49 -7.01
N LEU A 450 -0.62 8.62 -6.54
CA LEU A 450 -1.93 8.39 -7.13
C LEU A 450 -2.84 9.63 -7.05
N ALA A 451 -2.84 10.34 -5.91
CA ALA A 451 -3.56 11.60 -5.74
C ALA A 451 -3.04 12.66 -6.71
N LEU A 452 -1.70 12.81 -6.80
CA LEU A 452 -1.05 13.75 -7.72
C LEU A 452 -1.46 13.50 -9.17
N LEU A 453 -1.34 12.26 -9.63
CA LEU A 453 -1.70 11.86 -10.99
C LEU A 453 -3.19 12.06 -11.28
N ALA A 454 -4.06 11.72 -10.33
CA ALA A 454 -5.50 11.89 -10.47
C ALA A 454 -5.88 13.38 -10.57
N VAL A 455 -5.39 14.22 -9.66
CA VAL A 455 -5.70 15.66 -9.63
C VAL A 455 -5.14 16.38 -10.85
N PHE A 456 -3.90 16.07 -11.23
CA PHE A 456 -3.29 16.65 -12.46
C PHE A 456 -4.13 16.34 -13.68
N ASN A 457 -4.54 15.09 -13.87
CA ASN A 457 -5.40 14.70 -15.00
C ASN A 457 -6.83 15.25 -14.88
N ALA A 458 -7.37 15.47 -13.69
CA ALA A 458 -8.65 16.15 -13.50
C ALA A 458 -8.59 17.61 -13.99
N LEU A 459 -7.52 18.33 -13.67
CA LEU A 459 -7.28 19.70 -14.13
C LEU A 459 -7.11 19.77 -15.65
N LEU A 460 -6.35 18.85 -16.25
CA LEU A 460 -6.22 18.74 -17.71
C LEU A 460 -7.56 18.49 -18.39
N ALA A 461 -8.39 17.58 -17.84
CA ALA A 461 -9.71 17.29 -18.39
C ALA A 461 -10.65 18.50 -18.30
N ARG A 462 -10.61 19.27 -17.19
CA ARG A 462 -11.37 20.52 -17.02
C ARG A 462 -10.93 21.60 -18.01
N GLY A 463 -9.62 21.85 -18.12
CA GLY A 463 -9.08 22.83 -19.07
C GLY A 463 -9.53 22.53 -20.50
N ALA A 464 -9.48 21.26 -20.88
CA ALA A 464 -9.94 20.78 -22.17
C ALA A 464 -11.41 21.12 -22.48
N ALA A 465 -12.29 20.95 -21.48
CA ALA A 465 -13.72 21.26 -21.64
C ALA A 465 -13.99 22.77 -21.75
N ALA A 466 -13.17 23.58 -21.09
CA ALA A 466 -13.30 25.04 -21.16
C ALA A 466 -12.91 25.61 -22.57
N PHE A 467 -11.85 25.07 -23.17
CA PHE A 467 -11.40 25.49 -24.51
C PHE A 467 -12.35 25.04 -25.63
N GLY A 468 -12.94 23.83 -25.50
CA GLY A 468 -13.88 23.32 -26.51
C GLY A 468 -15.20 24.08 -26.59
N ARG A 469 -15.57 24.83 -25.55
CA ARG A 469 -16.79 25.68 -25.53
C ARG A 469 -16.59 27.05 -26.18
N LYS A 470 -15.36 27.48 -26.46
CA LYS A 470 -15.05 28.82 -26.99
C LYS A 470 -14.88 28.88 -28.51
N THR A 471 -15.05 27.78 -29.23
CA THR A 471 -15.13 27.79 -30.70
C THR A 471 -16.61 27.78 -31.09
N PRO A 472 -17.26 28.98 -31.31
CA PRO A 472 -18.51 29.03 -32.04
C PRO A 472 -18.19 28.61 -33.46
N GLY A 473 -18.96 27.65 -34.02
CA GLY A 473 -18.90 27.28 -35.42
C GLY A 473 -19.31 28.40 -36.31
#